data_4cb2b2cd1b5f18c55d9b585f0f3c0baf
#
_entry.id   4cb2b2cd1b5f18c55d9b585f0f3c0baf
#
_cell.length_a   1.000
_cell.length_b   1.000
_cell.length_c   1.000
_cell.angle_alpha   90.00
_cell.angle_beta   90.00
_cell.angle_gamma   90.00
#
_symmetry.space_group_name_H-M   'P 1'
#
loop_
_entity.id
_entity.type
_entity.pdbx_description
1 polymer ?
#
loop_
_entity_poly.entity_id
_entity_poly.type
_entity_poly.pdbx_seq_one_letter_code
_entity_poly.pdbx_strand_id
1 'polypeptide(L)'
;MPNRVYLSEALLQPVGPEQLGGRDLRFEPIFSEILEARRSDDVTGKLPQWDVVAELSLEALKTSKDIRLCCFLTEAGIFLDGFPGLRDCLRLAREIVTRFWDQGLLPLIEDGDLDYRSGSLAWFNDRMADAVRLIPITSRSGGGENYSFSRFLQAQRIGSEDSIQKMAPDKRETVSSLRSQGWITLDAFESAMKSTRRKHFEAIFQTFNEARQQFLDLEKVIDEKCGQASPSFKEARETFSDMLLLLQSTLKKKVEEEPDAVAGAGPAAADDGPQAATSMAGFWTAGMPAESGSWQQAEALVRAGSVDQGLQKMAALAALETSVRGRFLRKLMLVDVCRNAGRDRLAKTILEELNEQIKDYRLDQWESTALVGAVWSRLYRLYKKGESNNEQEQAVILYNQICRLDPWQAYIDCED
;
A
#
# COMPACT_ATOMS: atom_id res chain seq x y z
N MET A 1 1.37 -11.59 -18.24
CA MET A 1 -0.10 -11.56 -18.12
C MET A 1 -0.65 -10.68 -19.23
N PRO A 2 -1.89 -10.90 -19.78
CA PRO A 2 -2.45 -9.98 -20.74
C PRO A 2 -2.50 -8.58 -20.14
N ASN A 3 -2.16 -7.54 -20.91
CA ASN A 3 -2.26 -6.14 -20.49
C ASN A 3 -3.69 -5.88 -20.00
N ARG A 4 -3.84 -5.55 -18.73
CA ARG A 4 -5.13 -5.22 -18.13
C ARG A 4 -5.61 -3.89 -18.70
N VAL A 5 -6.84 -3.85 -19.20
CA VAL A 5 -7.43 -2.64 -19.79
C VAL A 5 -8.23 -1.93 -18.73
N TYR A 6 -7.67 -0.88 -18.14
CA TYR A 6 -8.34 -0.05 -17.12
C TYR A 6 -9.28 0.99 -17.73
N LEU A 7 -8.96 1.47 -18.92
CA LEU A 7 -9.76 2.47 -19.63
C LEU A 7 -10.43 1.82 -20.87
N SER A 8 -11.76 1.78 -20.87
CA SER A 8 -12.55 1.38 -22.03
C SER A 8 -13.70 2.37 -22.24
N GLU A 9 -14.08 2.59 -23.48
CA GLU A 9 -15.22 3.47 -23.79
C GLU A 9 -16.52 3.00 -23.14
N ALA A 10 -16.69 1.68 -22.93
CA ALA A 10 -17.85 1.12 -22.25
C ALA A 10 -18.02 1.64 -20.81
N LEU A 11 -16.90 1.90 -20.09
CA LEU A 11 -16.94 2.46 -18.73
C LEU A 11 -17.30 3.95 -18.71
N LEU A 12 -17.19 4.62 -19.83
CA LEU A 12 -17.46 6.05 -20.00
C LEU A 12 -18.86 6.34 -20.55
N GLN A 13 -19.63 5.30 -20.86
CA GLN A 13 -21.02 5.45 -21.28
C GLN A 13 -21.94 5.64 -20.08
N PRO A 14 -23.04 6.40 -20.19
CA PRO A 14 -24.07 6.46 -19.17
C PRO A 14 -24.61 5.07 -18.84
N VAL A 15 -24.97 4.84 -17.57
CA VAL A 15 -25.52 3.56 -17.12
C VAL A 15 -26.94 3.34 -17.63
N GLY A 16 -27.75 4.41 -17.68
CA GLY A 16 -29.12 4.36 -18.17
C GLY A 16 -29.66 5.75 -18.49
N PRO A 17 -30.81 5.83 -19.16
CA PRO A 17 -31.34 7.10 -19.64
C PRO A 17 -31.85 8.02 -18.49
N GLU A 18 -32.34 7.45 -17.41
CA GLU A 18 -32.89 8.22 -16.26
C GLU A 18 -31.86 8.48 -15.16
N GLN A 19 -30.90 7.57 -15.01
CA GLN A 19 -29.80 7.67 -14.02
C GLN A 19 -28.48 7.48 -14.72
N LEU A 20 -27.92 8.57 -15.23
CA LEU A 20 -26.69 8.52 -16.03
C LEU A 20 -25.49 7.97 -15.24
N GLY A 21 -25.42 8.31 -13.93
CA GLY A 21 -24.39 7.80 -13.01
C GLY A 21 -24.66 6.41 -12.43
N GLY A 22 -25.87 5.88 -12.66
CA GLY A 22 -26.28 4.57 -12.13
C GLY A 22 -26.67 4.63 -10.64
N ARG A 23 -26.63 3.46 -9.97
CA ARG A 23 -27.09 3.30 -8.60
C ARG A 23 -25.93 3.25 -7.60
N ASP A 24 -26.20 3.67 -6.36
CA ASP A 24 -25.24 3.53 -5.27
C ASP A 24 -25.12 2.05 -4.85
N LEU A 25 -23.88 1.54 -4.89
CA LEU A 25 -23.58 0.14 -4.58
C LEU A 25 -23.10 -0.07 -3.12
N ARG A 26 -23.11 0.95 -2.26
CA ARG A 26 -22.57 0.86 -0.87
C ARG A 26 -23.09 -0.33 -0.08
N PHE A 27 -24.35 -0.70 -0.30
CA PHE A 27 -25.04 -1.79 0.43
C PHE A 27 -25.16 -3.07 -0.42
N GLU A 28 -24.56 -3.10 -1.59
CA GLU A 28 -24.57 -4.27 -2.47
C GLU A 28 -23.39 -5.19 -2.17
N PRO A 29 -23.54 -6.51 -2.34
CA PRO A 29 -22.47 -7.49 -2.06
C PRO A 29 -21.16 -7.16 -2.76
N ILE A 30 -21.20 -6.73 -4.02
CA ILE A 30 -20.00 -6.42 -4.80
C ILE A 30 -19.13 -5.34 -4.13
N PHE A 31 -19.73 -4.33 -3.49
CA PHE A 31 -18.98 -3.29 -2.80
C PHE A 31 -18.29 -3.85 -1.56
N SER A 32 -18.99 -4.68 -0.79
CA SER A 32 -18.44 -5.37 0.37
C SER A 32 -17.31 -6.34 -0.01
N GLU A 33 -17.45 -7.04 -1.15
CA GLU A 33 -16.42 -7.93 -1.67
C GLU A 33 -15.15 -7.16 -2.09
N ILE A 34 -15.30 -5.98 -2.71
CA ILE A 34 -14.16 -5.10 -3.02
C ILE A 34 -13.44 -4.68 -1.74
N LEU A 35 -14.19 -4.23 -0.73
CA LEU A 35 -13.60 -3.83 0.54
C LEU A 35 -12.87 -4.99 1.23
N GLU A 36 -13.46 -6.18 1.21
CA GLU A 36 -12.85 -7.37 1.79
C GLU A 36 -11.60 -7.83 1.00
N ALA A 37 -11.64 -7.75 -0.33
CA ALA A 37 -10.48 -8.06 -1.18
C ALA A 37 -9.33 -7.05 -0.99
N ARG A 38 -9.64 -5.78 -0.68
CA ARG A 38 -8.63 -4.74 -0.36
C ARG A 38 -7.99 -4.92 1.00
N ARG A 39 -8.64 -5.64 1.91
CA ARG A 39 -8.08 -5.81 3.25
C ARG A 39 -6.76 -6.56 3.19
N SER A 40 -5.73 -5.92 3.72
CA SER A 40 -4.56 -6.63 4.19
C SER A 40 -4.88 -7.13 5.60
N ASP A 41 -4.59 -8.36 5.84
CA ASP A 41 -4.57 -8.89 7.18
C ASP A 41 -3.15 -9.39 7.45
N ASP A 42 -2.33 -8.50 8.00
CA ASP A 42 -0.93 -8.78 8.34
C ASP A 42 -0.81 -9.92 9.35
N VAL A 43 -1.91 -10.30 9.96
CA VAL A 43 -2.04 -11.30 11.00
C VAL A 43 -2.29 -12.69 10.44
N THR A 44 -3.19 -12.79 9.45
CA THR A 44 -3.39 -14.06 8.72
C THR A 44 -2.41 -14.19 7.56
N GLY A 45 -1.61 -13.17 7.30
CA GLY A 45 -0.81 -13.07 6.09
C GLY A 45 -1.68 -12.89 4.84
N LYS A 46 -2.98 -12.51 5.01
CA LYS A 46 -3.87 -12.22 3.90
C LYS A 46 -3.39 -10.94 3.25
N LEU A 47 -2.87 -11.07 2.06
CA LEU A 47 -2.54 -9.93 1.21
C LEU A 47 -3.80 -9.42 0.52
N PRO A 48 -3.88 -8.11 0.23
CA PRO A 48 -4.91 -7.60 -0.63
C PRO A 48 -4.91 -8.35 -1.97
N GLN A 49 -6.08 -8.74 -2.42
CA GLN A 49 -6.26 -9.41 -3.69
C GLN A 49 -6.51 -8.36 -4.76
N TRP A 50 -5.43 -7.64 -5.15
CA TRP A 50 -5.53 -6.49 -6.03
C TRP A 50 -6.13 -6.82 -7.41
N ASP A 51 -5.92 -8.03 -7.91
CA ASP A 51 -6.58 -8.55 -9.12
C ASP A 51 -8.09 -8.62 -8.95
N VAL A 52 -8.59 -9.13 -7.82
CA VAL A 52 -10.03 -9.17 -7.49
C VAL A 52 -10.58 -7.75 -7.31
N VAL A 53 -9.86 -6.88 -6.62
CA VAL A 53 -10.24 -5.46 -6.45
C VAL A 53 -10.40 -4.80 -7.82
N ALA A 54 -9.45 -5.00 -8.73
CA ALA A 54 -9.50 -4.41 -10.06
C ALA A 54 -10.69 -4.96 -10.88
N GLU A 55 -10.89 -6.28 -10.89
CA GLU A 55 -11.97 -6.93 -11.62
C GLU A 55 -13.35 -6.48 -11.14
N LEU A 56 -13.58 -6.54 -9.82
CA LEU A 56 -14.86 -6.13 -9.23
C LEU A 56 -15.12 -4.63 -9.39
N SER A 57 -14.08 -3.78 -9.24
CA SER A 57 -14.23 -2.33 -9.45
C SER A 57 -14.56 -2.00 -10.90
N LEU A 58 -13.93 -2.65 -11.87
CA LEU A 58 -14.27 -2.50 -13.29
C LEU A 58 -15.69 -2.97 -13.61
N GLU A 59 -16.13 -4.07 -13.01
CA GLU A 59 -17.50 -4.56 -13.17
C GLU A 59 -18.51 -3.60 -12.55
N ALA A 60 -18.27 -3.15 -11.31
CA ALA A 60 -19.10 -2.20 -10.61
C ALA A 60 -19.23 -0.87 -11.36
N LEU A 61 -18.16 -0.36 -11.99
CA LEU A 61 -18.16 0.87 -12.78
C LEU A 61 -19.04 0.81 -14.04
N LYS A 62 -19.43 -0.37 -14.51
CA LYS A 62 -20.41 -0.52 -15.58
C LYS A 62 -21.81 -0.12 -15.14
N THR A 63 -22.13 -0.28 -13.86
CA THR A 63 -23.47 -0.05 -13.28
C THR A 63 -23.53 1.12 -12.29
N SER A 64 -22.37 1.70 -11.95
CA SER A 64 -22.26 2.78 -10.95
C SER A 64 -21.05 3.67 -11.27
N LYS A 65 -21.29 4.92 -11.60
CA LYS A 65 -20.21 5.92 -11.76
C LYS A 65 -19.89 6.50 -10.39
N ASP A 66 -19.06 5.80 -9.66
CA ASP A 66 -18.72 6.10 -8.27
C ASP A 66 -17.24 6.44 -8.13
N ILE A 67 -16.94 7.59 -7.52
CA ILE A 67 -15.57 8.04 -7.33
C ILE A 67 -14.77 7.12 -6.41
N ARG A 68 -15.44 6.45 -5.46
CA ARG A 68 -14.80 5.48 -4.55
C ARG A 68 -14.28 4.26 -5.31
N LEU A 69 -15.05 3.77 -6.29
CA LEU A 69 -14.63 2.69 -7.18
C LEU A 69 -13.43 3.08 -8.03
N CYS A 70 -13.39 4.34 -8.50
CA CYS A 70 -12.22 4.87 -9.21
C CYS A 70 -10.98 4.89 -8.30
N CYS A 71 -11.14 5.27 -7.03
CA CYS A 71 -10.05 5.28 -6.06
C CYS A 71 -9.52 3.86 -5.78
N PHE A 72 -10.41 2.90 -5.56
CA PHE A 72 -10.02 1.49 -5.33
C PHE A 72 -9.35 0.88 -6.55
N LEU A 73 -9.87 1.16 -7.74
CA LEU A 73 -9.27 0.72 -8.99
C LEU A 73 -7.88 1.32 -9.21
N THR A 74 -7.69 2.61 -8.86
CA THR A 74 -6.38 3.26 -8.98
C THR A 74 -5.36 2.64 -8.04
N GLU A 75 -5.75 2.39 -6.80
CA GLU A 75 -4.90 1.68 -5.84
C GLU A 75 -4.51 0.28 -6.38
N ALA A 76 -5.48 -0.50 -6.85
CA ALA A 76 -5.22 -1.81 -7.45
C ALA A 76 -4.30 -1.71 -8.68
N GLY A 77 -4.54 -0.74 -9.56
CA GLY A 77 -3.70 -0.51 -10.75
C GLY A 77 -2.25 -0.18 -10.41
N ILE A 78 -2.01 0.59 -9.34
CA ILE A 78 -0.66 0.86 -8.84
C ILE A 78 0.04 -0.43 -8.42
N PHE A 79 -0.65 -1.28 -7.65
CA PHE A 79 -0.06 -2.51 -7.13
C PHE A 79 0.11 -3.60 -8.20
N LEU A 80 -0.71 -3.62 -9.22
CA LEU A 80 -0.66 -4.62 -10.30
C LEU A 80 0.31 -4.25 -11.41
N ASP A 81 0.24 -3.00 -11.87
CA ASP A 81 0.91 -2.57 -13.10
C ASP A 81 1.83 -1.33 -12.88
N GLY A 82 1.98 -0.85 -11.65
CA GLY A 82 2.86 0.28 -11.32
C GLY A 82 2.43 1.60 -11.98
N PHE A 83 3.39 2.34 -12.56
CA PHE A 83 3.10 3.63 -13.21
C PHE A 83 2.16 3.54 -14.41
N PRO A 84 2.20 2.52 -15.29
CA PRO A 84 1.17 2.32 -16.32
C PRO A 84 -0.24 2.20 -15.73
N GLY A 85 -0.41 1.37 -14.71
CA GLY A 85 -1.71 1.20 -14.02
C GLY A 85 -2.20 2.50 -13.39
N LEU A 86 -1.32 3.22 -12.68
CA LEU A 86 -1.60 4.54 -12.12
C LEU A 86 -2.07 5.52 -13.20
N ARG A 87 -1.35 5.64 -14.30
CA ARG A 87 -1.69 6.53 -15.42
C ARG A 87 -3.09 6.25 -15.97
N ASP A 88 -3.36 5.00 -16.28
CA ASP A 88 -4.59 4.62 -16.97
C ASP A 88 -5.82 4.71 -16.05
N CYS A 89 -5.65 4.37 -14.76
CA CYS A 89 -6.70 4.52 -13.76
C CYS A 89 -6.99 5.99 -13.44
N LEU A 90 -5.98 6.85 -13.30
CA LEU A 90 -6.17 8.29 -13.11
C LEU A 90 -6.87 8.94 -14.31
N ARG A 91 -6.52 8.49 -15.53
CA ARG A 91 -7.21 8.94 -16.73
C ARG A 91 -8.69 8.54 -16.72
N LEU A 92 -9.00 7.29 -16.34
CA LEU A 92 -10.38 6.83 -16.17
C LEU A 92 -11.13 7.67 -15.13
N ALA A 93 -10.53 7.86 -13.96
CA ALA A 93 -11.12 8.66 -12.87
C ALA A 93 -11.43 10.10 -13.35
N ARG A 94 -10.49 10.75 -14.05
CA ARG A 94 -10.67 12.08 -14.61
C ARG A 94 -11.84 12.11 -15.60
N GLU A 95 -11.91 11.16 -16.52
CA GLU A 95 -13.01 11.10 -17.52
C GLU A 95 -14.37 10.90 -16.83
N ILE A 96 -14.44 10.00 -15.82
CA ILE A 96 -15.67 9.76 -15.06
C ILE A 96 -16.08 11.02 -14.29
N VAL A 97 -15.16 11.65 -13.57
CA VAL A 97 -15.42 12.90 -12.84
C VAL A 97 -15.89 14.01 -13.80
N THR A 98 -15.21 14.19 -14.92
CA THR A 98 -15.56 15.23 -15.89
C THR A 98 -16.95 15.03 -16.49
N ARG A 99 -17.29 13.78 -16.86
CA ARG A 99 -18.54 13.48 -17.56
C ARG A 99 -19.75 13.42 -16.63
N PHE A 100 -19.57 12.88 -15.42
CA PHE A 100 -20.70 12.54 -14.55
C PHE A 100 -20.85 13.41 -13.30
N TRP A 101 -19.97 14.38 -13.06
CA TRP A 101 -20.03 15.22 -11.85
C TRP A 101 -21.42 15.77 -11.55
N ASP A 102 -22.04 16.39 -12.55
CA ASP A 102 -23.37 16.99 -12.47
C ASP A 102 -24.46 16.04 -12.99
N GLN A 103 -24.11 14.84 -13.41
CA GLN A 103 -25.00 13.86 -14.04
C GLN A 103 -25.12 12.57 -13.22
N GLY A 104 -25.03 12.67 -11.90
CA GLY A 104 -25.23 11.54 -10.98
C GLY A 104 -23.97 10.78 -10.61
N LEU A 105 -22.80 11.44 -10.66
CA LEU A 105 -21.59 10.87 -10.04
C LEU A 105 -21.86 10.56 -8.56
N LEU A 106 -21.50 9.35 -8.14
CA LEU A 106 -21.67 8.92 -6.76
C LEU A 106 -20.37 9.17 -5.92
N PRO A 107 -20.50 9.46 -4.63
CA PRO A 107 -21.74 9.74 -3.89
C PRO A 107 -22.50 10.97 -4.42
N LEU A 108 -23.84 10.94 -4.33
CA LEU A 108 -24.64 12.08 -4.76
C LEU A 108 -24.36 13.32 -3.87
N ILE A 109 -24.53 14.50 -4.45
CA ILE A 109 -24.54 15.77 -3.71
C ILE A 109 -25.97 16.01 -3.26
N GLU A 110 -26.19 15.99 -1.95
CA GLU A 110 -27.48 16.26 -1.33
C GLU A 110 -27.42 17.64 -0.70
N ASP A 111 -28.41 18.51 -1.01
CA ASP A 111 -28.50 19.89 -0.48
C ASP A 111 -27.24 20.76 -0.67
N GLY A 112 -26.42 20.44 -1.69
CA GLY A 112 -25.15 21.12 -1.98
C GLY A 112 -23.97 20.65 -1.14
N ASP A 113 -24.15 19.61 -0.32
CA ASP A 113 -23.11 19.04 0.52
C ASP A 113 -22.14 18.16 -0.30
N LEU A 114 -20.86 18.53 -0.28
CA LEU A 114 -19.75 17.85 -0.97
C LEU A 114 -18.95 16.93 -0.06
N ASP A 115 -19.26 16.84 1.23
CA ASP A 115 -18.42 16.18 2.24
C ASP A 115 -18.12 14.72 1.91
N TYR A 116 -19.10 13.98 1.43
CA TYR A 116 -18.88 12.58 1.03
C TYR A 116 -17.92 12.42 -0.16
N ARG A 117 -17.96 13.34 -1.14
CA ARG A 117 -17.02 13.34 -2.27
C ARG A 117 -15.65 13.80 -1.82
N SER A 118 -15.60 14.93 -1.10
CA SER A 118 -14.36 15.52 -0.59
C SER A 118 -13.62 14.56 0.35
N GLY A 119 -14.35 13.88 1.26
CA GLY A 119 -13.76 12.87 2.15
C GLY A 119 -13.18 11.68 1.40
N SER A 120 -13.90 11.18 0.39
CA SER A 120 -13.40 10.08 -0.46
C SER A 120 -12.13 10.46 -1.21
N LEU A 121 -12.05 11.69 -1.70
CA LEU A 121 -10.90 12.22 -2.42
C LEU A 121 -9.71 12.54 -1.50
N ALA A 122 -9.97 13.06 -0.29
CA ALA A 122 -8.93 13.27 0.71
C ALA A 122 -8.28 11.94 1.13
N TRP A 123 -9.11 10.93 1.41
CA TRP A 123 -8.61 9.58 1.67
C TRP A 123 -7.78 9.03 0.50
N PHE A 124 -8.24 9.24 -0.74
CA PHE A 124 -7.53 8.80 -1.93
C PHE A 124 -6.16 9.46 -2.07
N ASN A 125 -6.04 10.76 -1.75
CA ASN A 125 -4.76 11.48 -1.76
C ASN A 125 -3.69 10.73 -0.96
N ASP A 126 -3.99 10.39 0.29
CA ASP A 126 -3.03 9.75 1.19
C ASP A 126 -2.69 8.33 0.73
N ARG A 127 -3.70 7.53 0.38
CA ARG A 127 -3.51 6.14 -0.08
C ARG A 127 -2.74 6.06 -1.39
N MET A 128 -3.04 6.96 -2.33
CA MET A 128 -2.32 7.02 -3.59
C MET A 128 -0.86 7.43 -3.39
N ALA A 129 -0.59 8.43 -2.56
CA ALA A 129 0.76 8.87 -2.23
C ALA A 129 1.59 7.72 -1.65
N ASP A 130 1.04 6.99 -0.68
CA ASP A 130 1.69 5.85 -0.07
C ASP A 130 1.95 4.71 -1.08
N ALA A 131 0.94 4.36 -1.87
CA ALA A 131 1.06 3.30 -2.87
C ALA A 131 2.10 3.67 -3.96
N VAL A 132 2.10 4.91 -4.44
CA VAL A 132 3.07 5.38 -5.44
C VAL A 132 4.50 5.32 -4.93
N ARG A 133 4.73 5.65 -3.66
CA ARG A 133 6.07 5.54 -3.02
C ARG A 133 6.60 4.12 -3.01
N LEU A 134 5.74 3.11 -3.12
CA LEU A 134 6.11 1.69 -3.10
C LEU A 134 6.45 1.13 -4.47
N ILE A 135 6.12 1.81 -5.57
CA ILE A 135 6.44 1.32 -6.92
C ILE A 135 7.96 1.19 -7.07
N PRO A 136 8.47 0.01 -7.48
CA PRO A 136 9.90 -0.18 -7.72
C PRO A 136 10.41 0.74 -8.83
N ILE A 137 11.51 1.44 -8.56
CA ILE A 137 12.19 2.34 -9.52
C ILE A 137 13.53 1.79 -10.00
N THR A 138 14.06 0.75 -9.34
CA THR A 138 15.27 0.06 -9.78
C THR A 138 14.93 -1.28 -10.41
N SER A 139 15.83 -1.77 -11.30
CA SER A 139 15.74 -3.11 -11.89
C SER A 139 17.12 -3.75 -11.89
N ARG A 140 17.32 -4.79 -11.07
CA ARG A 140 18.60 -5.50 -10.96
C ARG A 140 18.62 -6.70 -11.88
N SER A 141 19.58 -6.69 -12.83
CA SER A 141 19.81 -7.76 -13.80
C SER A 141 20.63 -8.90 -13.20
N GLY A 142 20.31 -9.55 -12.18
CA GLY A 142 21.15 -10.62 -11.59
C GLY A 142 20.66 -11.15 -10.26
N GLY A 143 19.41 -10.89 -9.96
CA GLY A 143 18.83 -11.25 -8.65
C GLY A 143 19.16 -10.19 -7.61
N GLY A 144 18.20 -9.84 -6.82
CA GLY A 144 18.29 -8.83 -5.78
C GLY A 144 16.97 -8.04 -5.69
N GLU A 145 16.76 -7.44 -4.54
CA GLU A 145 15.56 -6.63 -4.29
C GLU A 145 15.58 -5.36 -5.17
N ASN A 146 14.47 -5.08 -5.83
CA ASN A 146 14.24 -3.81 -6.50
C ASN A 146 13.75 -2.78 -5.50
N TYR A 147 14.30 -1.58 -5.54
CA TYR A 147 14.00 -0.54 -4.57
C TYR A 147 13.02 0.48 -5.12
N SER A 148 12.15 0.93 -4.24
CA SER A 148 11.14 1.96 -4.48
C SER A 148 11.59 3.32 -3.92
N PHE A 149 10.76 4.36 -4.15
CA PHE A 149 11.00 5.68 -3.55
C PHE A 149 10.94 5.64 -2.01
N SER A 150 10.06 4.81 -1.44
CA SER A 150 10.02 4.59 0.02
C SER A 150 11.37 4.06 0.54
N ARG A 151 12.01 3.14 -0.19
CA ARG A 151 13.35 2.64 0.15
C ARG A 151 14.42 3.73 0.05
N PHE A 152 14.30 4.64 -0.92
CA PHE A 152 15.18 5.82 -1.00
C PHE A 152 15.08 6.71 0.24
N LEU A 153 13.86 7.01 0.68
CA LEU A 153 13.64 7.81 1.89
C LEU A 153 14.20 7.14 3.14
N GLN A 154 14.04 5.82 3.26
CA GLN A 154 14.66 5.04 4.33
C GLN A 154 16.20 5.12 4.26
N ALA A 155 16.77 4.94 3.08
CA ALA A 155 18.22 5.00 2.85
C ALA A 155 18.81 6.37 3.20
N GLN A 156 18.10 7.45 2.89
CA GLN A 156 18.51 8.80 3.28
C GLN A 156 18.56 8.99 4.81
N ARG A 157 17.61 8.42 5.54
CA ARG A 157 17.58 8.49 7.02
C ARG A 157 18.70 7.68 7.65
N ILE A 158 19.05 6.54 7.07
CA ILE A 158 20.16 5.69 7.53
C ILE A 158 21.51 6.35 7.23
N GLY A 159 21.62 6.93 6.01
CA GLY A 159 22.87 7.51 5.52
C GLY A 159 23.83 6.48 4.89
N SER A 160 25.02 6.96 4.50
CA SER A 160 26.09 6.10 3.98
C SER A 160 26.86 5.40 5.10
N GLU A 161 27.54 4.29 4.80
CA GLU A 161 28.41 3.57 5.75
C GLU A 161 29.46 4.52 6.37
N ASP A 162 30.01 5.43 5.57
CA ASP A 162 30.98 6.42 5.99
C ASP A 162 30.37 7.43 6.98
N SER A 163 29.14 7.87 6.75
CA SER A 163 28.41 8.75 7.65
C SER A 163 28.05 8.04 8.98
N ILE A 164 27.67 6.78 8.91
CA ILE A 164 27.31 5.96 10.07
C ILE A 164 28.53 5.80 11.00
N GLN A 165 29.71 5.55 10.44
CA GLN A 165 30.95 5.43 11.22
C GLN A 165 31.28 6.70 12.01
N LYS A 166 30.92 7.86 11.47
CA LYS A 166 31.19 9.19 12.09
C LYS A 166 30.12 9.63 13.11
N MET A 167 29.01 8.87 13.23
CA MET A 167 27.92 9.18 14.18
C MET A 167 28.34 8.91 15.63
N ALA A 168 27.68 9.58 16.55
CA ALA A 168 27.78 9.29 17.99
C ALA A 168 27.26 7.87 18.31
N PRO A 169 27.76 7.21 19.38
CA PRO A 169 27.43 5.83 19.70
C PRO A 169 25.93 5.53 19.80
N ASP A 170 25.16 6.41 20.45
CA ASP A 170 23.71 6.33 20.59
C ASP A 170 22.97 6.32 19.24
N LYS A 171 23.38 7.20 18.33
CA LYS A 171 22.83 7.24 16.96
C LYS A 171 23.20 6.00 16.16
N ARG A 172 24.43 5.48 16.32
CA ARG A 172 24.85 4.23 15.65
C ARG A 172 24.01 3.04 16.12
N GLU A 173 23.67 2.98 17.40
CA GLU A 173 22.80 1.94 17.95
C GLU A 173 21.40 2.01 17.32
N THR A 174 20.81 3.21 17.20
CA THR A 174 19.54 3.44 16.52
C THR A 174 19.60 2.97 15.06
N VAL A 175 20.64 3.36 14.31
CA VAL A 175 20.83 2.92 12.91
C VAL A 175 21.00 1.40 12.84
N SER A 176 21.74 0.78 13.75
CA SER A 176 21.89 -0.67 13.80
C SER A 176 20.55 -1.36 14.01
N SER A 177 19.70 -0.83 14.90
CA SER A 177 18.34 -1.33 15.11
C SER A 177 17.48 -1.21 13.86
N LEU A 178 17.51 -0.07 13.15
CA LEU A 178 16.78 0.10 11.90
C LEU A 178 17.27 -0.86 10.80
N ARG A 179 18.57 -1.07 10.69
CA ARG A 179 19.14 -2.06 9.74
C ARG A 179 18.70 -3.47 10.06
N SER A 180 18.63 -3.86 11.33
CA SER A 180 18.10 -5.16 11.72
C SER A 180 16.61 -5.34 11.37
N GLN A 181 15.88 -4.24 11.17
CA GLN A 181 14.50 -4.20 10.68
C GLN A 181 14.40 -4.22 9.13
N GLY A 182 15.53 -4.40 8.44
CA GLY A 182 15.57 -4.45 6.97
C GLY A 182 15.69 -3.10 6.29
N TRP A 183 15.99 -2.02 7.03
CA TRP A 183 16.31 -0.74 6.39
C TRP A 183 17.66 -0.81 5.68
N ILE A 184 17.74 -0.18 4.52
CA ILE A 184 18.93 -0.21 3.68
C ILE A 184 19.76 1.06 3.86
N THR A 185 21.07 0.98 3.63
CA THR A 185 21.95 2.15 3.59
C THR A 185 21.83 2.90 2.27
N LEU A 186 22.29 4.16 2.26
CA LEU A 186 22.33 4.95 1.04
C LEU A 186 23.23 4.32 -0.01
N ASP A 187 24.36 3.72 0.40
CA ASP A 187 25.26 3.01 -0.51
C ASP A 187 24.60 1.80 -1.18
N ALA A 188 23.75 1.06 -0.43
CA ALA A 188 23.01 -0.07 -1.00
C ALA A 188 21.98 0.39 -2.04
N PHE A 189 21.27 1.50 -1.76
CA PHE A 189 20.34 2.10 -2.71
C PHE A 189 21.07 2.63 -3.95
N GLU A 190 22.15 3.38 -3.78
CA GLU A 190 22.95 3.92 -4.89
C GLU A 190 23.56 2.81 -5.74
N SER A 191 24.02 1.71 -5.13
CA SER A 191 24.48 0.52 -5.85
C SER A 191 23.39 -0.08 -6.74
N ALA A 192 22.15 -0.14 -6.25
CA ALA A 192 21.02 -0.62 -7.03
C ALA A 192 20.69 0.33 -8.19
N MET A 193 20.70 1.65 -7.93
CA MET A 193 20.52 2.67 -8.96
C MET A 193 21.61 2.57 -10.03
N LYS A 194 22.86 2.37 -9.62
CA LYS A 194 24.00 2.23 -10.54
C LYS A 194 23.89 0.96 -11.40
N SER A 195 23.44 -0.16 -10.84
CA SER A 195 23.29 -1.42 -11.56
C SER A 195 22.06 -1.45 -12.49
N THR A 196 21.09 -0.54 -12.30
CA THR A 196 19.91 -0.42 -13.15
C THR A 196 20.28 0.26 -14.48
N ARG A 197 19.85 -0.33 -15.61
CA ARG A 197 20.17 0.19 -16.95
C ARG A 197 19.45 1.50 -17.25
N ARG A 198 20.08 2.39 -18.04
CA ARG A 198 19.51 3.65 -18.52
C ARG A 198 18.13 3.51 -19.15
N LYS A 199 17.93 2.53 -20.05
CA LYS A 199 16.64 2.26 -20.72
C LYS A 199 15.49 2.03 -19.73
N HIS A 200 15.76 1.40 -18.58
CA HIS A 200 14.74 1.19 -17.56
C HIS A 200 14.30 2.52 -16.94
N PHE A 201 15.25 3.39 -16.60
CA PHE A 201 14.93 4.72 -16.07
C PHE A 201 14.21 5.61 -17.10
N GLU A 202 14.56 5.54 -18.38
CA GLU A 202 13.88 6.25 -19.46
C GLU A 202 12.40 5.81 -19.55
N ALA A 203 12.13 4.51 -19.54
CA ALA A 203 10.80 3.97 -19.60
C ALA A 203 9.95 4.35 -18.35
N ILE A 204 10.52 4.22 -17.16
CA ILE A 204 9.87 4.64 -15.91
C ILE A 204 9.60 6.14 -15.92
N PHE A 205 10.58 6.95 -16.26
CA PHE A 205 10.45 8.39 -16.27
C PHE A 205 9.36 8.88 -17.21
N GLN A 206 9.29 8.30 -18.41
CA GLN A 206 8.22 8.60 -19.36
C GLN A 206 6.85 8.28 -18.76
N THR A 207 6.65 7.04 -18.30
CA THR A 207 5.36 6.58 -17.79
C THR A 207 4.97 7.32 -16.51
N PHE A 208 5.93 7.61 -15.64
CA PHE A 208 5.73 8.42 -14.45
C PHE A 208 5.25 9.84 -14.77
N ASN A 209 5.87 10.49 -15.77
CA ASN A 209 5.44 11.84 -16.20
C ASN A 209 4.03 11.82 -16.78
N GLU A 210 3.68 10.79 -17.56
CA GLU A 210 2.33 10.61 -18.06
C GLU A 210 1.32 10.45 -16.92
N ALA A 211 1.64 9.61 -15.91
CA ALA A 211 0.80 9.42 -14.74
C ALA A 211 0.66 10.70 -13.91
N ARG A 212 1.77 11.40 -13.67
CA ARG A 212 1.77 12.70 -12.99
C ARG A 212 0.91 13.73 -13.71
N GLN A 213 0.95 13.77 -15.04
CA GLN A 213 0.10 14.69 -15.80
C GLN A 213 -1.38 14.35 -15.62
N GLN A 214 -1.76 13.04 -15.66
CA GLN A 214 -3.15 12.63 -15.40
C GLN A 214 -3.61 13.02 -13.99
N PHE A 215 -2.71 12.93 -12.99
CA PHE A 215 -3.01 13.38 -11.64
C PHE A 215 -3.29 14.89 -11.58
N LEU A 216 -2.43 15.72 -12.17
CA LEU A 216 -2.60 17.18 -12.18
C LEU A 216 -3.88 17.59 -12.93
N ASP A 217 -4.19 16.91 -14.02
CA ASP A 217 -5.41 17.15 -14.79
C ASP A 217 -6.67 16.77 -13.98
N LEU A 218 -6.62 15.64 -13.22
CA LEU A 218 -7.70 15.23 -12.32
C LEU A 218 -7.87 16.23 -11.18
N GLU A 219 -6.81 16.62 -10.51
CA GLU A 219 -6.80 17.62 -9.44
C GLU A 219 -7.46 18.92 -9.92
N LYS A 220 -7.06 19.43 -11.08
CA LYS A 220 -7.62 20.63 -11.68
C LYS A 220 -9.14 20.51 -11.88
N VAL A 221 -9.62 19.39 -12.41
CA VAL A 221 -11.06 19.17 -12.61
C VAL A 221 -11.80 19.15 -11.27
N ILE A 222 -11.22 18.53 -10.23
CA ILE A 222 -11.80 18.48 -8.89
C ILE A 222 -11.85 19.89 -8.28
N ASP A 223 -10.77 20.67 -8.39
CA ASP A 223 -10.72 22.04 -7.90
C ASP A 223 -11.78 22.92 -8.58
N GLU A 224 -11.95 22.80 -9.90
CA GLU A 224 -12.98 23.52 -10.65
C GLU A 224 -14.41 23.13 -10.20
N LYS A 225 -14.62 21.87 -9.83
CA LYS A 225 -15.95 21.35 -9.44
C LYS A 225 -16.28 21.57 -7.97
N CYS A 226 -15.31 21.47 -7.06
CA CYS A 226 -15.51 21.62 -5.62
C CYS A 226 -15.34 23.07 -5.14
N GLY A 227 -14.62 23.92 -5.87
CA GLY A 227 -14.33 25.29 -5.46
C GLY A 227 -13.66 25.36 -4.09
N GLN A 228 -14.28 26.06 -3.13
CA GLN A 228 -13.72 26.20 -1.78
C GLN A 228 -13.78 24.92 -0.94
N ALA A 229 -14.60 23.94 -1.32
CA ALA A 229 -14.71 22.63 -0.67
C ALA A 229 -13.75 21.58 -1.28
N SER A 230 -12.80 22.03 -2.13
CA SER A 230 -11.84 21.11 -2.74
C SER A 230 -10.95 20.45 -1.67
N PRO A 231 -10.80 19.11 -1.70
CA PRO A 231 -9.88 18.41 -0.81
C PRO A 231 -8.44 18.75 -1.14
N SER A 232 -7.57 18.72 -0.15
CA SER A 232 -6.14 18.93 -0.37
C SER A 232 -5.49 17.67 -0.97
N PHE A 233 -4.80 17.83 -2.10
CA PHE A 233 -3.96 16.80 -2.70
C PHE A 233 -2.46 17.00 -2.39
N LYS A 234 -2.15 17.60 -1.25
CA LYS A 234 -0.78 17.99 -0.87
C LYS A 234 0.16 16.79 -0.84
N GLU A 235 -0.22 15.69 -0.17
CA GLU A 235 0.64 14.50 -0.01
C GLU A 235 1.01 13.87 -1.35
N ALA A 236 0.04 13.70 -2.24
CA ALA A 236 0.29 13.17 -3.57
C ALA A 236 1.18 14.13 -4.38
N ARG A 237 0.89 15.43 -4.35
CA ARG A 237 1.66 16.47 -5.07
C ARG A 237 3.12 16.51 -4.65
N GLU A 238 3.39 16.48 -3.32
CA GLU A 238 4.73 16.43 -2.77
C GLU A 238 5.44 15.13 -3.18
N THR A 239 4.76 13.98 -3.07
CA THR A 239 5.29 12.68 -3.51
C THR A 239 5.68 12.68 -4.98
N PHE A 240 4.82 13.16 -5.87
CA PHE A 240 5.12 13.25 -7.30
C PHE A 240 6.28 14.22 -7.57
N SER A 241 6.37 15.34 -6.85
CA SER A 241 7.46 16.32 -7.02
C SER A 241 8.80 15.76 -6.58
N ASP A 242 8.86 15.11 -5.44
CA ASP A 242 10.08 14.52 -4.90
C ASP A 242 10.59 13.36 -5.77
N MET A 243 9.67 12.50 -6.23
CA MET A 243 10.02 11.42 -7.16
C MET A 243 10.49 11.95 -8.51
N LEU A 244 9.88 13.02 -9.01
CA LEU A 244 10.33 13.68 -10.24
C LEU A 244 11.78 14.13 -10.13
N LEU A 245 12.14 14.79 -9.04
CA LEU A 245 13.51 15.26 -8.79
C LEU A 245 14.50 14.09 -8.75
N LEU A 246 14.14 13.00 -8.04
CA LEU A 246 15.01 11.82 -7.98
C LEU A 246 15.20 11.19 -9.37
N LEU A 247 14.12 10.96 -10.11
CA LEU A 247 14.19 10.33 -11.43
C LEU A 247 14.93 11.20 -12.45
N GLN A 248 14.71 12.52 -12.45
CA GLN A 248 15.42 13.47 -13.33
C GLN A 248 16.92 13.47 -13.04
N SER A 249 17.31 13.58 -11.76
CA SER A 249 18.73 13.60 -11.37
C SER A 249 19.42 12.27 -11.72
N THR A 250 18.71 11.16 -11.54
CA THR A 250 19.22 9.83 -11.88
C THR A 250 19.38 9.68 -13.39
N LEU A 251 18.35 10.05 -14.16
CA LEU A 251 18.44 9.93 -15.62
C LEU A 251 19.56 10.79 -16.21
N LYS A 252 19.74 12.01 -15.68
CA LYS A 252 20.86 12.86 -16.07
C LYS A 252 22.21 12.16 -15.86
N LYS A 253 22.44 11.59 -14.68
CA LYS A 253 23.67 10.82 -14.37
C LYS A 253 23.82 9.61 -15.31
N LYS A 254 22.73 8.89 -15.58
CA LYS A 254 22.75 7.72 -16.46
C LYS A 254 23.06 8.07 -17.92
N VAL A 255 22.60 9.20 -18.41
CA VAL A 255 22.95 9.67 -19.76
C VAL A 255 24.44 10.01 -19.85
N GLU A 256 25.04 10.58 -18.80
CA GLU A 256 26.46 10.86 -18.72
C GLU A 256 27.31 9.58 -18.63
N GLU A 257 26.84 8.56 -17.88
CA GLU A 257 27.53 7.26 -17.68
C GLU A 257 27.36 6.31 -18.88
N GLU A 258 26.22 6.32 -19.53
CA GLU A 258 25.84 5.45 -20.64
C GLU A 258 25.45 6.29 -21.87
N PRO A 259 26.41 6.99 -22.54
CA PRO A 259 26.10 7.78 -23.73
C PRO A 259 25.59 6.88 -24.86
N ASP A 260 24.74 7.43 -25.75
CA ASP A 260 24.20 6.69 -26.90
C ASP A 260 25.37 6.14 -27.74
N ALA A 261 25.40 4.82 -27.88
CA ALA A 261 26.37 4.18 -28.75
C ALA A 261 26.12 4.70 -30.19
N VAL A 262 27.12 5.38 -30.76
CA VAL A 262 27.13 5.74 -32.17
C VAL A 262 26.83 4.48 -32.97
N ALA A 263 25.80 4.50 -33.81
CA ALA A 263 25.30 3.36 -34.58
C ALA A 263 26.43 2.71 -35.39
N GLY A 264 26.96 1.59 -34.90
CA GLY A 264 28.01 0.80 -35.50
C GLY A 264 27.92 -0.62 -35.03
N ALA A 265 27.34 -1.46 -35.86
CA ALA A 265 27.24 -2.91 -35.93
C ALA A 265 27.97 -3.75 -34.85
N GLY A 266 27.17 -4.52 -34.08
CA GLY A 266 27.61 -5.68 -33.30
C GLY A 266 26.42 -6.54 -32.92
N PRO A 267 26.57 -7.87 -32.78
CA PRO A 267 25.50 -8.84 -33.00
C PRO A 267 24.39 -8.80 -31.96
N ALA A 268 23.17 -9.07 -32.43
CA ALA A 268 21.95 -9.22 -31.66
C ALA A 268 22.14 -10.14 -30.43
N ALA A 269 22.07 -9.55 -29.26
CA ALA A 269 21.79 -10.27 -28.03
C ALA A 269 20.27 -10.32 -27.86
N ALA A 270 19.78 -11.51 -27.52
CA ALA A 270 18.40 -11.92 -27.48
C ALA A 270 17.44 -10.90 -26.86
N ASP A 271 16.34 -10.77 -27.54
CA ASP A 271 15.10 -10.07 -27.18
C ASP A 271 14.56 -10.62 -25.86
N ASP A 272 14.97 -10.00 -24.73
CA ASP A 272 14.24 -10.10 -23.49
C ASP A 272 13.08 -9.10 -23.59
N GLY A 273 11.95 -9.57 -24.07
CA GLY A 273 10.68 -8.89 -24.00
C GLY A 273 10.41 -8.39 -22.56
N PRO A 274 9.49 -7.44 -22.35
CA PRO A 274 9.23 -6.85 -21.03
C PRO A 274 8.87 -7.99 -20.07
N GLN A 275 9.82 -8.34 -19.21
CA GLN A 275 9.56 -9.27 -18.12
C GLN A 275 8.42 -8.68 -17.30
N ALA A 276 7.35 -9.45 -17.26
CA ALA A 276 6.15 -9.16 -16.51
C ALA A 276 6.53 -8.57 -15.14
N ALA A 277 5.90 -7.44 -14.81
CA ALA A 277 5.97 -6.83 -13.50
C ALA A 277 5.81 -7.95 -12.48
N THR A 278 6.87 -8.20 -11.71
CA THR A 278 6.86 -9.16 -10.62
C THR A 278 5.71 -8.70 -9.72
N SER A 279 4.69 -9.51 -9.59
CA SER A 279 3.49 -9.15 -8.85
C SER A 279 3.92 -8.65 -7.47
N MET A 280 3.36 -7.55 -7.00
CA MET A 280 3.64 -6.95 -5.69
C MET A 280 3.36 -7.91 -4.52
N ALA A 281 2.71 -9.07 -4.77
CA ALA A 281 2.63 -10.19 -3.83
C ALA A 281 4.01 -10.58 -3.26
N GLY A 282 5.09 -10.45 -4.07
CA GLY A 282 6.47 -10.61 -3.59
C GLY A 282 6.97 -9.48 -2.69
N PHE A 283 6.35 -8.30 -2.72
CA PHE A 283 6.78 -7.15 -1.91
C PHE A 283 6.33 -7.26 -0.44
N TRP A 284 5.12 -7.71 -0.20
CA TRP A 284 4.63 -7.97 1.17
C TRP A 284 5.36 -9.17 1.81
N THR A 285 5.81 -10.12 0.97
CA THR A 285 6.66 -11.22 1.41
C THR A 285 8.15 -10.86 1.48
N ALA A 286 8.58 -9.72 0.94
CA ALA A 286 9.97 -9.24 0.94
C ALA A 286 10.50 -8.75 2.30
N GLY A 287 9.78 -8.93 3.34
CA GLY A 287 10.23 -8.84 4.75
C GLY A 287 9.85 -10.09 5.52
N MET A 288 9.20 -11.06 4.85
CA MET A 288 8.92 -12.36 5.45
C MET A 288 10.11 -13.29 5.18
N PRO A 289 10.56 -14.00 6.21
CA PRO A 289 11.66 -14.96 6.08
C PRO A 289 11.37 -16.00 5.00
N ALA A 290 12.42 -16.52 4.37
CA ALA A 290 12.39 -17.54 3.31
C ALA A 290 11.70 -18.89 3.68
N GLU A 291 11.06 -18.96 4.83
CA GLU A 291 10.42 -20.15 5.40
C GLU A 291 8.89 -20.11 5.37
N SER A 292 8.28 -19.45 4.38
CA SER A 292 6.83 -19.43 4.21
C SER A 292 6.17 -20.81 4.24
N GLY A 293 6.87 -21.85 3.76
CA GLY A 293 6.41 -23.24 3.80
C GLY A 293 6.31 -23.83 5.21
N SER A 294 7.25 -23.51 6.10
CA SER A 294 7.23 -24.01 7.48
C SER A 294 6.13 -23.36 8.31
N TRP A 295 5.84 -22.08 8.06
CA TRP A 295 4.74 -21.38 8.71
C TRP A 295 3.39 -21.93 8.26
N GLN A 296 3.18 -22.11 6.95
CA GLN A 296 1.97 -22.72 6.39
C GLN A 296 1.73 -24.14 6.91
N GLN A 297 2.79 -24.94 7.08
CA GLN A 297 2.68 -26.26 7.69
C GLN A 297 2.22 -26.18 9.16
N ALA A 298 2.72 -25.22 9.93
CA ALA A 298 2.31 -25.01 11.30
C ALA A 298 0.86 -24.58 11.39
N GLU A 299 0.41 -23.70 10.49
CA GLU A 299 -0.99 -23.28 10.37
C GLU A 299 -1.92 -24.43 9.97
N ALA A 300 -1.48 -25.28 9.03
CA ALA A 300 -2.23 -26.49 8.66
C ALA A 300 -2.42 -27.45 9.84
N LEU A 301 -1.42 -27.57 10.73
CA LEU A 301 -1.55 -28.36 11.97
C LEU A 301 -2.64 -27.78 12.90
N VAL A 302 -2.71 -26.46 13.04
CA VAL A 302 -3.76 -25.82 13.85
C VAL A 302 -5.14 -26.07 13.23
N ARG A 303 -5.28 -25.90 11.92
CA ARG A 303 -6.52 -26.17 11.19
C ARG A 303 -6.95 -27.64 11.26
N ALA A 304 -5.99 -28.57 11.31
CA ALA A 304 -6.24 -30.00 11.48
C ALA A 304 -6.58 -30.41 12.92
N GLY A 305 -6.71 -29.45 13.86
CA GLY A 305 -7.05 -29.70 15.26
C GLY A 305 -5.83 -29.94 16.18
N SER A 306 -4.61 -30.01 15.67
CA SER A 306 -3.37 -30.15 16.45
C SER A 306 -2.84 -28.78 16.92
N VAL A 307 -3.70 -28.05 17.65
CA VAL A 307 -3.48 -26.64 18.03
C VAL A 307 -2.15 -26.44 18.77
N ASP A 308 -1.87 -27.24 19.77
CA ASP A 308 -0.66 -27.09 20.61
C ASP A 308 0.63 -27.31 19.81
N GLN A 309 0.65 -28.29 18.91
CA GLN A 309 1.82 -28.54 18.04
C GLN A 309 2.02 -27.43 17.02
N GLY A 310 0.92 -26.92 16.45
CA GLY A 310 0.98 -25.81 15.51
C GLY A 310 1.46 -24.52 16.17
N LEU A 311 0.94 -24.17 17.33
CA LEU A 311 1.36 -22.99 18.11
C LEU A 311 2.82 -23.11 18.57
N GLN A 312 3.25 -24.28 19.03
CA GLN A 312 4.66 -24.51 19.42
C GLN A 312 5.61 -24.31 18.23
N LYS A 313 5.25 -24.83 17.05
CA LYS A 313 6.05 -24.66 15.83
C LYS A 313 6.11 -23.21 15.39
N MET A 314 4.97 -22.49 15.44
CA MET A 314 4.90 -21.05 15.12
C MET A 314 5.73 -20.21 16.10
N ALA A 315 5.65 -20.48 17.40
CA ALA A 315 6.43 -19.79 18.41
C ALA A 315 7.95 -20.00 18.19
N ALA A 316 8.37 -21.23 17.86
CA ALA A 316 9.75 -21.53 17.52
C ALA A 316 10.22 -20.77 16.27
N LEU A 317 9.39 -20.71 15.23
CA LEU A 317 9.69 -19.92 14.02
C LEU A 317 9.77 -18.42 14.30
N ALA A 318 8.90 -17.90 15.16
CA ALA A 318 8.94 -16.51 15.59
C ALA A 318 10.21 -16.19 16.40
N ALA A 319 10.70 -17.13 17.21
CA ALA A 319 11.94 -16.97 17.97
C ALA A 319 13.20 -16.99 17.09
N LEU A 320 13.17 -17.71 15.96
CA LEU A 320 14.28 -17.76 14.98
C LEU A 320 14.34 -16.50 14.10
N GLU A 321 13.31 -15.67 14.13
CA GLU A 321 13.26 -14.46 13.32
C GLU A 321 14.29 -13.44 13.81
N THR A 322 15.20 -13.06 12.92
CA THR A 322 16.32 -12.16 13.25
C THR A 322 15.93 -10.70 13.27
N SER A 323 14.97 -10.28 12.42
CA SER A 323 14.54 -8.89 12.35
C SER A 323 13.49 -8.57 13.42
N VAL A 324 13.58 -7.38 14.02
CA VAL A 324 12.60 -6.91 15.03
C VAL A 324 11.21 -6.78 14.40
N ARG A 325 11.14 -6.20 13.19
CA ARG A 325 9.90 -6.07 12.43
C ARG A 325 9.33 -7.45 12.05
N GLY A 326 10.19 -8.39 11.66
CA GLY A 326 9.76 -9.76 11.36
C GLY A 326 9.21 -10.46 12.61
N ARG A 327 9.84 -10.30 13.79
CA ARG A 327 9.30 -10.82 15.05
C ARG A 327 7.96 -10.19 15.42
N PHE A 328 7.82 -8.88 15.21
CA PHE A 328 6.55 -8.17 15.40
C PHE A 328 5.45 -8.77 14.52
N LEU A 329 5.69 -8.91 13.23
CA LEU A 329 4.75 -9.51 12.26
C LEU A 329 4.40 -10.97 12.63
N ARG A 330 5.40 -11.78 12.98
CA ARG A 330 5.15 -13.18 13.38
C ARG A 330 4.32 -13.29 14.67
N LYS A 331 4.54 -12.40 15.65
CA LYS A 331 3.71 -12.32 16.84
C LYS A 331 2.27 -11.92 16.49
N LEU A 332 2.09 -10.97 15.59
CA LEU A 332 0.77 -10.57 15.14
C LEU A 332 0.06 -11.71 14.39
N MET A 333 0.76 -12.45 13.52
CA MET A 333 0.20 -13.68 12.89
C MET A 333 -0.20 -14.74 13.93
N LEU A 334 0.59 -14.90 14.99
CA LEU A 334 0.29 -15.84 16.06
C LEU A 334 -0.99 -15.46 16.81
N VAL A 335 -1.31 -14.16 16.92
CA VAL A 335 -2.55 -13.67 17.56
C VAL A 335 -3.79 -14.25 16.91
N ASP A 336 -3.89 -14.22 15.57
CA ASP A 336 -5.10 -14.71 14.89
C ASP A 336 -5.24 -16.22 14.99
N VAL A 337 -4.12 -16.92 14.90
CA VAL A 337 -4.13 -18.36 15.14
C VAL A 337 -4.63 -18.68 16.56
N CYS A 338 -4.19 -17.92 17.57
CA CYS A 338 -4.67 -18.05 18.94
C CYS A 338 -6.17 -17.77 19.05
N ARG A 339 -6.65 -16.70 18.39
CA ARG A 339 -8.08 -16.35 18.39
C ARG A 339 -8.93 -17.42 17.71
N ASN A 340 -8.52 -17.89 16.55
CA ASN A 340 -9.21 -18.95 15.81
C ASN A 340 -9.24 -20.27 16.60
N ALA A 341 -8.26 -20.49 17.48
CA ALA A 341 -8.19 -21.62 18.39
C ALA A 341 -8.91 -21.38 19.75
N GLY A 342 -9.63 -20.26 19.91
CA GLY A 342 -10.33 -19.91 21.15
C GLY A 342 -9.42 -19.54 22.33
N ARG A 343 -8.16 -19.14 22.05
CA ARG A 343 -7.15 -18.75 23.05
C ARG A 343 -7.07 -17.23 23.21
N ASP A 344 -8.21 -16.54 23.38
CA ASP A 344 -8.33 -15.08 23.42
C ASP A 344 -7.43 -14.44 24.50
N ARG A 345 -7.22 -15.11 25.65
CA ARG A 345 -6.33 -14.59 26.70
C ARG A 345 -4.87 -14.49 26.25
N LEU A 346 -4.39 -15.51 25.53
CA LEU A 346 -3.02 -15.49 24.98
C LEU A 346 -2.90 -14.44 23.88
N ALA A 347 -3.87 -14.39 22.98
CA ALA A 347 -3.94 -13.38 21.93
C ALA A 347 -3.89 -11.94 22.49
N LYS A 348 -4.64 -11.69 23.57
CA LYS A 348 -4.66 -10.40 24.25
C LYS A 348 -3.29 -10.01 24.81
N THR A 349 -2.62 -10.91 25.52
CA THR A 349 -1.27 -10.62 26.09
C THR A 349 -0.25 -10.28 25.00
N ILE A 350 -0.30 -11.00 23.85
CA ILE A 350 0.59 -10.69 22.73
C ILE A 350 0.26 -9.32 22.12
N LEU A 351 -1.01 -8.97 21.97
CA LEU A 351 -1.42 -7.68 21.44
C LEU A 351 -1.07 -6.52 22.38
N GLU A 352 -1.17 -6.73 23.68
CA GLU A 352 -0.74 -5.73 24.69
C GLU A 352 0.76 -5.45 24.56
N GLU A 353 1.59 -6.49 24.44
CA GLU A 353 3.02 -6.36 24.17
C GLU A 353 3.30 -5.61 22.86
N LEU A 354 2.59 -5.96 21.78
CA LEU A 354 2.74 -5.26 20.50
C LEU A 354 2.32 -3.80 20.60
N ASN A 355 1.27 -3.49 21.35
CA ASN A 355 0.83 -2.12 21.59
C ASN A 355 1.84 -1.32 22.41
N GLU A 356 2.52 -1.91 23.39
CA GLU A 356 3.64 -1.28 24.10
C GLU A 356 4.80 -0.98 23.12
N GLN A 357 5.15 -1.92 22.25
CA GLN A 357 6.16 -1.69 21.21
C GLN A 357 5.77 -0.55 20.26
N ILE A 358 4.48 -0.45 19.88
CA ILE A 358 3.99 0.67 19.07
C ILE A 358 4.25 2.01 19.79
N LYS A 359 3.97 2.10 21.09
CA LYS A 359 4.17 3.31 21.89
C LYS A 359 5.66 3.63 22.08
N ASP A 360 6.44 2.63 22.49
CA ASP A 360 7.87 2.81 22.82
C ASP A 360 8.68 3.25 21.60
N TYR A 361 8.38 2.67 20.44
CA TYR A 361 9.06 2.98 19.19
C TYR A 361 8.32 4.00 18.33
N ARG A 362 7.19 4.54 18.81
CA ARG A 362 6.35 5.50 18.08
C ARG A 362 6.01 5.03 16.66
N LEU A 363 5.64 3.76 16.53
CA LEU A 363 5.36 3.15 15.24
C LEU A 363 4.18 3.83 14.52
N ASP A 364 3.26 4.42 15.28
CA ASP A 364 2.15 5.23 14.81
C ASP A 364 2.56 6.43 13.95
N GLN A 365 3.82 6.85 14.04
CA GLN A 365 4.35 8.02 13.32
C GLN A 365 5.11 7.68 12.03
N TRP A 366 5.58 6.44 11.88
CA TRP A 366 6.47 6.10 10.78
C TRP A 366 6.29 4.69 10.20
N GLU A 367 5.58 3.79 10.85
CA GLU A 367 5.19 2.50 10.29
C GLU A 367 3.84 2.66 9.54
N SER A 368 3.45 1.65 8.75
CA SER A 368 2.20 1.71 8.01
C SER A 368 0.99 1.83 8.95
N THR A 369 0.05 2.71 8.60
CA THR A 369 -1.20 2.86 9.36
C THR A 369 -1.97 1.54 9.43
N ALA A 370 -1.89 0.72 8.37
CA ALA A 370 -2.49 -0.60 8.31
C ALA A 370 -1.93 -1.55 9.38
N LEU A 371 -0.60 -1.55 9.62
CA LEU A 371 0.02 -2.42 10.62
C LEU A 371 -0.35 -1.99 12.04
N VAL A 372 -0.25 -0.70 12.34
CA VAL A 372 -0.62 -0.15 13.64
C VAL A 372 -2.11 -0.33 13.90
N GLY A 373 -2.95 -0.02 12.92
CA GLY A 373 -4.39 -0.20 12.98
C GLY A 373 -4.79 -1.67 13.17
N ALA A 374 -4.06 -2.61 12.55
CA ALA A 374 -4.28 -4.05 12.73
C ALA A 374 -4.08 -4.50 14.19
N VAL A 375 -3.09 -3.98 14.90
CA VAL A 375 -2.89 -4.28 16.33
C VAL A 375 -4.00 -3.64 17.17
N TRP A 376 -4.26 -2.35 16.94
CA TRP A 376 -5.21 -1.59 17.75
C TRP A 376 -6.65 -2.07 17.57
N SER A 377 -7.11 -2.38 16.36
CA SER A 377 -8.47 -2.87 16.12
C SER A 377 -8.69 -4.27 16.70
N ARG A 378 -7.68 -5.15 16.68
CA ARG A 378 -7.77 -6.46 17.34
C ARG A 378 -7.81 -6.36 18.86
N LEU A 379 -6.98 -5.50 19.43
CA LEU A 379 -6.95 -5.26 20.87
C LEU A 379 -8.24 -4.58 21.34
N TYR A 380 -8.75 -3.62 20.57
CA TYR A 380 -10.06 -3.00 20.78
C TYR A 380 -11.18 -4.04 20.88
N ARG A 381 -11.28 -4.96 19.91
CA ARG A 381 -12.31 -6.01 19.90
C ARG A 381 -12.21 -6.94 21.11
N LEU A 382 -11.01 -7.22 21.61
CA LEU A 382 -10.84 -8.02 22.82
C LEU A 382 -11.21 -7.23 24.08
N TYR A 383 -10.85 -5.97 24.17
CA TYR A 383 -11.24 -5.12 25.29
C TYR A 383 -12.76 -4.84 25.31
N LYS A 384 -13.40 -4.64 24.14
CA LYS A 384 -14.85 -4.46 24.01
C LYS A 384 -15.64 -5.70 24.53
N LYS A 385 -15.08 -6.89 24.40
CA LYS A 385 -15.64 -8.14 24.94
C LYS A 385 -15.38 -8.33 26.43
N GLY A 386 -14.45 -7.59 27.01
CA GLY A 386 -14.07 -7.69 28.41
C GLY A 386 -15.13 -7.07 29.32
N GLU A 387 -15.32 -7.65 30.51
CA GLU A 387 -16.31 -7.19 31.50
C GLU A 387 -15.74 -6.18 32.50
N SER A 388 -14.42 -5.94 32.48
CA SER A 388 -13.75 -5.02 33.39
C SER A 388 -13.89 -3.57 32.95
N ASN A 389 -14.21 -2.67 33.89
CA ASN A 389 -14.25 -1.22 33.61
C ASN A 389 -12.94 -0.69 33.00
N ASN A 390 -11.80 -1.22 33.43
CA ASN A 390 -10.49 -0.83 32.87
C ASN A 390 -10.38 -1.24 31.41
N GLU A 391 -10.86 -2.41 31.02
CA GLU A 391 -10.85 -2.87 29.62
C GLU A 391 -11.74 -1.99 28.74
N GLN A 392 -12.90 -1.60 29.25
CA GLN A 392 -13.80 -0.70 28.54
C GLN A 392 -13.20 0.70 28.35
N GLU A 393 -12.51 1.24 29.35
CA GLU A 393 -11.78 2.50 29.21
C GLU A 393 -10.64 2.40 28.19
N GLN A 394 -9.88 1.32 28.20
CA GLN A 394 -8.83 1.08 27.20
C GLN A 394 -9.40 0.90 25.80
N ALA A 395 -10.56 0.28 25.64
CA ALA A 395 -11.26 0.17 24.36
C ALA A 395 -11.60 1.56 23.79
N VAL A 396 -12.13 2.47 24.62
CA VAL A 396 -12.43 3.85 24.18
C VAL A 396 -11.17 4.60 23.77
N ILE A 397 -10.07 4.42 24.49
CA ILE A 397 -8.77 5.04 24.13
C ILE A 397 -8.29 4.53 22.77
N LEU A 398 -8.31 3.22 22.57
CA LEU A 398 -7.91 2.60 21.31
C LEU A 398 -8.81 3.03 20.14
N TYR A 399 -10.13 3.07 20.35
CA TYR A 399 -11.06 3.57 19.34
C TYR A 399 -10.69 5.00 18.88
N ASN A 400 -10.45 5.90 19.82
CA ASN A 400 -10.04 7.27 19.50
C ASN A 400 -8.68 7.33 18.79
N GLN A 401 -7.75 6.41 19.11
CA GLN A 401 -6.46 6.32 18.42
C GLN A 401 -6.63 5.80 17.00
N ILE A 402 -7.48 4.79 16.78
CA ILE A 402 -7.79 4.25 15.45
C ILE A 402 -8.47 5.32 14.60
N CYS A 403 -9.44 6.06 15.17
CA CYS A 403 -10.11 7.16 14.46
C CYS A 403 -9.13 8.27 14.01
N ARG A 404 -8.08 8.54 14.80
CA ARG A 404 -7.05 9.53 14.44
C ARG A 404 -6.03 8.97 13.42
N LEU A 405 -5.76 7.69 13.48
CA LEU A 405 -4.82 7.01 12.59
C LEU A 405 -5.44 6.78 11.20
N ASP A 406 -6.65 6.21 11.19
CA ASP A 406 -7.42 5.90 10.00
C ASP A 406 -8.92 5.85 10.38
N PRO A 407 -9.68 6.94 10.13
CA PRO A 407 -11.13 7.00 10.45
C PRO A 407 -11.95 5.90 9.74
N TRP A 408 -11.50 5.50 8.55
CA TRP A 408 -12.19 4.47 7.77
C TRP A 408 -11.96 3.08 8.36
N GLN A 409 -10.77 2.80 8.84
CA GLN A 409 -10.45 1.58 9.58
C GLN A 409 -11.28 1.52 10.88
N ALA A 410 -11.44 2.65 11.58
CA ALA A 410 -12.29 2.73 12.76
C ALA A 410 -13.74 2.37 12.45
N TYR A 411 -14.29 2.91 11.36
CA TYR A 411 -15.65 2.62 10.90
C TYR A 411 -15.85 1.12 10.59
N ILE A 412 -14.93 0.51 9.82
CA ILE A 412 -15.07 -0.90 9.42
C ILE A 412 -14.82 -1.86 10.58
N ASP A 413 -13.84 -1.59 11.44
CA ASP A 413 -13.35 -2.54 12.42
C ASP A 413 -13.98 -2.37 13.81
N CYS A 414 -14.57 -1.22 14.10
CA CYS A 414 -14.99 -0.85 15.45
C CYS A 414 -16.47 -0.45 15.60
N GLU A 415 -17.19 -0.17 14.51
CA GLU A 415 -18.61 0.19 14.53
C GLU A 415 -19.53 -1.00 14.24
N ASP A 416 -19.46 -2.06 15.05
CA ASP A 416 -20.50 -3.12 15.12
C ASP A 416 -21.33 -2.99 16.39
#